data_a9e328b46b7dd1e030fd3817f82eba5c
#
_entry.id   a9e328b46b7dd1e030fd3817f82eba5c
#
_cell.length_a   1.000
_cell.length_b   1.000
_cell.length_c   1.000
_cell.angle_alpha   90.00
_cell.angle_beta   90.00
_cell.angle_gamma   90.00
#
_symmetry.space_group_name_H-M   'P 1'
#
loop_
_entity.id
_entity.type
_entity.pdbx_description
1 polymer ?
#
loop_
_entity_poly.entity_id
_entity_poly.type
_entity_poly.pdbx_seq_one_letter_code
_entity_poly.pdbx_strand_id
1 'polypeptide(L)'
;MALQKIFPGPSGTCKKMRRISLVLCLFCAERISAQDLAPRAYVITPLHSNAVTLTYSFFDGSLIFDGEAPITGASARVNVSIFSAYHSFNLFGRTASFLASLPYGNGNFRGTVADAETRAYRSGLLPVTFRFSVNLIGGPSMSVDEFRKWRQKTILGASLKLVPATGQYDPTKLINFGTNRWAFKPELGYSRRWGHWIVDAYGGAWFFTTNSNFFSRNQHSPGINTQSQSPIGSFEGHLSYDFKPRLWLSLDGNYWFGGATSLNGVSNPGTVQRNSRVGLTASIPVSKHQSVKLSYSDGAYVLYGGNYHNISIAWQYSWFGRPN
;
A
#
# COMPACT_ATOMS: atom_id res chain seq x y z
N MET A 1 -11.90 -80.88 4.56
CA MET A 1 -12.79 -80.06 3.71
C MET A 1 -13.08 -78.80 4.53
N ALA A 2 -12.25 -77.77 4.40
CA ALA A 2 -12.38 -76.54 5.15
C ALA A 2 -11.87 -75.39 4.26
N LEU A 3 -12.76 -74.46 3.90
CA LEU A 3 -12.52 -73.26 3.11
C LEU A 3 -11.93 -72.20 4.00
N GLN A 4 -10.69 -71.84 3.76
CA GLN A 4 -10.07 -70.63 4.31
C GLN A 4 -10.45 -69.41 3.47
N LYS A 5 -11.17 -68.45 4.06
CA LYS A 5 -11.39 -67.12 3.50
C LYS A 5 -10.15 -66.29 3.66
N ILE A 6 -9.54 -65.88 2.56
CA ILE A 6 -8.49 -64.89 2.47
C ILE A 6 -9.13 -63.48 2.50
N PHE A 7 -8.86 -62.67 3.51
CA PHE A 7 -9.14 -61.23 3.52
C PHE A 7 -7.91 -60.49 2.95
N PRO A 8 -8.07 -59.63 1.95
CA PRO A 8 -7.02 -58.74 1.57
C PRO A 8 -6.92 -57.58 2.58
N GLY A 9 -5.72 -57.32 3.08
CA GLY A 9 -5.40 -56.19 3.93
C GLY A 9 -5.53 -54.85 3.18
N PRO A 10 -5.71 -53.75 3.90
CA PRO A 10 -5.87 -52.43 3.29
C PRO A 10 -4.54 -51.96 2.69
N SER A 11 -4.53 -51.89 1.35
CA SER A 11 -3.44 -51.33 0.59
C SER A 11 -3.33 -49.79 0.82
N GLY A 12 -2.13 -49.35 1.02
CA GLY A 12 -1.76 -47.97 1.34
C GLY A 12 -2.18 -46.95 0.31
N THR A 13 -3.07 -46.08 0.76
CA THR A 13 -3.42 -44.82 0.07
C THR A 13 -3.38 -43.60 1.02
N CYS A 14 -2.56 -43.64 2.05
CA CYS A 14 -2.49 -42.56 3.03
C CYS A 14 -1.16 -41.78 3.02
N LYS A 15 -0.39 -41.78 1.93
CA LYS A 15 0.90 -41.03 1.86
C LYS A 15 0.93 -39.90 0.83
N LYS A 16 -0.09 -39.67 0.02
CA LYS A 16 -0.13 -38.61 -1.00
C LYS A 16 -0.84 -37.32 -0.59
N MET A 17 -1.62 -37.31 0.48
CA MET A 17 -2.40 -36.13 0.90
C MET A 17 -1.65 -35.13 1.81
N ARG A 18 -0.36 -35.37 2.14
CA ARG A 18 0.39 -34.52 3.08
C ARG A 18 1.24 -33.44 2.45
N ARG A 19 1.27 -33.31 1.12
CA ARG A 19 2.12 -32.32 0.43
C ARG A 19 1.38 -31.12 -0.16
N ILE A 20 0.05 -31.05 -0.07
CA ILE A 20 -0.76 -30.02 -0.74
C ILE A 20 -1.15 -28.85 0.17
N SER A 21 -0.93 -28.93 1.49
CA SER A 21 -1.46 -27.92 2.44
C SER A 21 -0.62 -26.66 2.60
N LEU A 22 0.25 -26.30 1.65
CA LEU A 22 1.37 -25.44 2.08
C LEU A 22 1.71 -24.21 1.25
N VAL A 23 0.94 -23.83 0.28
CA VAL A 23 1.21 -22.62 -0.52
C VAL A 23 0.30 -21.47 -0.11
N LEU A 24 -0.06 -21.44 1.17
CA LEU A 24 -1.17 -20.63 1.63
C LEU A 24 -0.74 -19.37 2.34
N CYS A 25 -1.28 -18.27 1.94
CA CYS A 25 -1.50 -17.05 2.71
C CYS A 25 -0.36 -16.09 2.92
N LEU A 26 -0.11 -15.26 1.98
CA LEU A 26 1.06 -14.39 2.01
C LEU A 26 0.84 -12.91 1.80
N PHE A 27 -0.38 -12.40 1.78
CA PHE A 27 -0.60 -11.19 1.01
C PHE A 27 -1.44 -10.09 1.66
N CYS A 28 -1.70 -10.10 2.96
CA CYS A 28 -2.57 -9.07 3.55
C CYS A 28 -1.86 -7.75 3.86
N ALA A 29 -0.56 -7.75 4.16
CA ALA A 29 0.13 -6.53 4.60
C ALA A 29 0.87 -5.79 3.49
N GLU A 30 1.32 -6.49 2.45
CA GLU A 30 2.14 -5.88 1.38
C GLU A 30 1.36 -4.95 0.43
N ARG A 31 0.04 -4.98 0.45
CA ARG A 31 -0.83 -4.38 -0.56
C ARG A 31 -1.29 -2.98 -0.27
N ILE A 32 -1.24 -2.54 0.97
CA ILE A 32 -1.61 -1.17 1.34
C ILE A 32 -0.65 -0.16 0.69
N SER A 33 0.60 -0.55 0.44
CA SER A 33 1.62 0.35 -0.11
C SER A 33 1.53 0.55 -1.63
N ALA A 34 1.08 -0.45 -2.41
CA ALA A 34 0.99 -0.36 -3.86
C ALA A 34 -0.33 0.27 -4.35
N GLN A 35 -1.32 0.41 -3.47
CA GLN A 35 -2.69 0.84 -3.78
C GLN A 35 -2.98 2.26 -3.30
N ASP A 36 -1.94 3.07 -3.13
CA ASP A 36 -2.03 4.45 -2.65
C ASP A 36 -2.68 5.33 -3.71
N LEU A 37 -3.71 6.09 -3.33
CA LEU A 37 -4.30 7.17 -4.13
C LEU A 37 -3.91 8.48 -3.46
N ALA A 38 -2.91 9.14 -4.00
CA ALA A 38 -2.34 10.36 -3.43
C ALA A 38 -2.51 11.57 -4.35
N PRO A 39 -3.75 12.10 -4.56
CA PRO A 39 -3.93 13.27 -5.39
C PRO A 39 -3.10 14.44 -4.86
N ARG A 40 -2.54 15.22 -5.79
CA ARG A 40 -1.72 16.41 -5.49
C ARG A 40 -0.42 16.10 -4.74
N ALA A 41 0.17 14.94 -4.98
CA ALA A 41 1.40 14.52 -4.31
C ALA A 41 2.62 15.41 -4.59
N TYR A 42 2.60 16.16 -5.70
CA TYR A 42 3.66 17.07 -6.12
C TYR A 42 3.26 18.56 -6.04
N VAL A 43 2.19 18.88 -5.33
CA VAL A 43 1.82 20.28 -5.09
C VAL A 43 2.94 20.97 -4.31
N ILE A 44 3.31 22.16 -4.80
CA ILE A 44 4.33 22.98 -4.16
C ILE A 44 3.78 23.61 -2.89
N THR A 45 4.61 23.64 -1.87
CA THR A 45 4.40 24.41 -0.65
C THR A 45 5.53 25.42 -0.48
N PRO A 46 5.30 26.56 0.20
CA PRO A 46 6.37 27.49 0.54
C PRO A 46 7.47 26.78 1.32
N LEU A 47 8.66 27.36 1.29
CA LEU A 47 9.79 26.91 2.11
C LEU A 47 9.43 26.85 3.59
N HIS A 48 10.02 25.88 4.29
CA HIS A 48 9.81 25.62 5.72
C HIS A 48 8.34 25.37 6.09
N SER A 49 7.52 24.92 5.11
CA SER A 49 6.20 24.40 5.43
C SER A 49 6.32 23.10 6.19
N ASN A 50 5.63 23.04 7.33
CA ASN A 50 5.52 21.85 8.16
C ASN A 50 4.07 21.44 8.25
N ALA A 51 3.82 20.14 8.36
CA ALA A 51 2.50 19.63 8.68
C ALA A 51 2.61 18.35 9.50
N VAL A 52 1.66 18.16 10.40
CA VAL A 52 1.38 16.88 11.02
C VAL A 52 -0.02 16.45 10.60
N THR A 53 -0.17 15.16 10.35
CA THR A 53 -1.44 14.58 9.90
C THR A 53 -1.75 13.35 10.72
N LEU A 54 -2.98 13.26 11.23
CA LEU A 54 -3.55 12.08 11.83
C LEU A 54 -4.59 11.51 10.85
N THR A 55 -4.38 10.30 10.40
CA THR A 55 -5.28 9.62 9.47
C THR A 55 -5.85 8.38 10.13
N TYR A 56 -7.13 8.15 9.96
CA TYR A 56 -7.79 6.88 10.23
C TYR A 56 -8.33 6.34 8.92
N SER A 57 -8.05 5.06 8.65
CA SER A 57 -8.48 4.35 7.45
C SER A 57 -9.15 3.02 7.83
N PHE A 58 -10.31 2.77 7.28
CA PHE A 58 -11.04 1.52 7.42
C PHE A 58 -11.06 0.79 6.08
N PHE A 59 -10.69 -0.48 6.10
CA PHE A 59 -10.67 -1.37 4.96
C PHE A 59 -11.60 -2.57 5.23
N ASP A 60 -12.51 -2.85 4.31
CA ASP A 60 -13.39 -4.03 4.36
C ASP A 60 -13.48 -4.65 2.97
N GLY A 61 -13.22 -5.94 2.85
CA GLY A 61 -13.29 -6.60 1.55
C GLY A 61 -12.77 -8.03 1.51
N SER A 62 -12.67 -8.53 0.29
CA SER A 62 -12.22 -9.88 -0.02
C SER A 62 -10.74 -9.94 -0.39
N LEU A 63 -10.18 -11.14 -0.26
CA LEU A 63 -8.84 -11.48 -0.69
C LEU A 63 -8.95 -12.54 -1.80
N ILE A 64 -8.48 -12.21 -3.00
CA ILE A 64 -8.50 -13.08 -4.16
C ILE A 64 -7.15 -13.78 -4.24
N PHE A 65 -7.17 -15.10 -4.15
CA PHE A 65 -6.01 -15.98 -4.31
C PHE A 65 -6.05 -16.66 -5.68
N ASP A 66 -4.88 -17.17 -6.12
CA ASP A 66 -4.85 -18.11 -7.23
C ASP A 66 -5.55 -19.43 -6.81
N GLY A 67 -6.16 -20.11 -7.76
CA GLY A 67 -6.93 -21.33 -7.49
C GLY A 67 -6.10 -22.52 -6.96
N GLU A 68 -4.75 -22.38 -6.87
CA GLU A 68 -3.85 -23.38 -6.30
C GLU A 68 -3.86 -23.35 -4.75
N ALA A 69 -4.27 -22.23 -4.17
CA ALA A 69 -4.38 -22.10 -2.72
C ALA A 69 -5.76 -22.64 -2.27
N PRO A 70 -5.82 -23.64 -1.34
CA PRO A 70 -7.09 -24.17 -0.83
C PRO A 70 -7.75 -23.20 0.16
N ILE A 71 -7.86 -21.93 -0.24
CA ILE A 71 -8.58 -20.90 0.51
C ILE A 71 -9.71 -20.35 -0.33
N THR A 72 -10.89 -20.37 0.24
CA THR A 72 -12.08 -19.80 -0.36
C THR A 72 -12.73 -18.79 0.60
N GLY A 73 -13.47 -17.83 0.05
CA GLY A 73 -14.23 -16.87 0.86
C GLY A 73 -13.38 -16.00 1.79
N ALA A 74 -12.11 -15.80 1.47
CA ALA A 74 -11.23 -15.00 2.32
C ALA A 74 -11.64 -13.53 2.32
N SER A 75 -11.73 -12.93 3.52
CA SER A 75 -12.08 -11.52 3.72
C SER A 75 -11.34 -10.95 4.91
N ALA A 76 -11.21 -9.62 4.92
CA ALA A 76 -10.55 -8.90 5.99
C ALA A 76 -11.27 -7.59 6.30
N ARG A 77 -11.30 -7.23 7.59
CA ARG A 77 -11.64 -5.91 8.09
C ARG A 77 -10.46 -5.36 8.86
N VAL A 78 -9.90 -4.26 8.37
CA VAL A 78 -8.67 -3.70 8.92
C VAL A 78 -8.87 -2.22 9.21
N ASN A 79 -8.46 -1.80 10.41
CA ASN A 79 -8.38 -0.41 10.82
C ASN A 79 -6.90 -0.01 10.84
N VAL A 80 -6.57 1.15 10.28
CA VAL A 80 -5.20 1.68 10.29
C VAL A 80 -5.23 3.13 10.75
N SER A 81 -4.49 3.42 11.81
CA SER A 81 -4.22 4.79 12.27
C SER A 81 -2.83 5.19 11.84
N ILE A 82 -2.67 6.36 11.23
CA ILE A 82 -1.38 6.81 10.69
C ILE A 82 -1.06 8.19 11.25
N PHE A 83 0.09 8.33 11.88
CA PHE A 83 0.71 9.63 12.17
C PHE A 83 1.72 9.95 11.08
N SER A 84 1.62 11.15 10.48
CA SER A 84 2.55 11.59 9.46
C SER A 84 3.11 12.98 9.77
N ALA A 85 4.38 13.19 9.46
CA ALA A 85 5.07 14.47 9.56
C ALA A 85 5.67 14.84 8.20
N TYR A 86 5.43 16.09 7.79
CA TYR A 86 5.87 16.65 6.52
C TYR A 86 6.72 17.90 6.74
N HIS A 87 7.78 18.05 5.95
CA HIS A 87 8.62 19.23 5.89
C HIS A 87 9.04 19.54 4.46
N SER A 88 8.98 20.83 4.07
CA SER A 88 9.49 21.33 2.78
C SER A 88 10.75 22.17 2.95
N PHE A 89 11.67 22.05 2.00
CA PHE A 89 12.95 22.73 2.04
C PHE A 89 13.45 23.05 0.62
N ASN A 90 14.52 23.84 0.56
CA ASN A 90 15.19 24.17 -0.69
C ASN A 90 16.22 23.10 -1.05
N LEU A 91 16.15 22.61 -2.27
CA LEU A 91 17.18 21.76 -2.87
C LEU A 91 17.60 22.35 -4.21
N PHE A 92 18.75 23.02 -4.25
CA PHE A 92 19.31 23.65 -5.46
C PHE A 92 18.31 24.58 -6.19
N GLY A 93 17.60 25.42 -5.44
CA GLY A 93 16.59 26.34 -5.99
C GLY A 93 15.24 25.70 -6.32
N ARG A 94 15.04 24.42 -5.99
CA ARG A 94 13.81 23.69 -6.20
C ARG A 94 13.11 23.38 -4.88
N THR A 95 11.79 23.34 -4.90
CA THR A 95 11.04 22.85 -3.74
C THR A 95 11.23 21.35 -3.62
N ALA A 96 11.77 20.92 -2.50
CA ALA A 96 11.85 19.54 -2.08
C ALA A 96 11.06 19.33 -0.79
N SER A 97 10.66 18.09 -0.52
CA SER A 97 9.94 17.75 0.69
C SER A 97 10.28 16.35 1.19
N PHE A 98 10.12 16.20 2.48
CA PHE A 98 10.25 14.94 3.19
C PHE A 98 8.96 14.65 3.96
N LEU A 99 8.44 13.43 3.83
CA LEU A 99 7.28 12.92 4.54
C LEU A 99 7.68 11.63 5.25
N ALA A 100 7.42 11.55 6.54
CA ALA A 100 7.52 10.32 7.32
C ALA A 100 6.14 9.92 7.83
N SER A 101 5.82 8.63 7.80
CA SER A 101 4.53 8.09 8.27
C SER A 101 4.75 6.86 9.14
N LEU A 102 4.08 6.85 10.29
CA LEU A 102 4.08 5.76 11.26
C LEU A 102 2.67 5.17 11.37
N PRO A 103 2.39 4.05 10.69
CA PRO A 103 1.08 3.42 10.74
C PRO A 103 1.01 2.32 11.81
N TYR A 104 -0.15 2.22 12.47
CA TYR A 104 -0.54 1.13 13.36
C TYR A 104 -1.86 0.55 12.90
N GLY A 105 -1.95 -0.77 12.81
CA GLY A 105 -3.14 -1.45 12.34
C GLY A 105 -3.67 -2.52 13.29
N ASN A 106 -4.96 -2.78 13.18
CA ASN A 106 -5.59 -3.96 13.72
C ASN A 106 -6.63 -4.50 12.73
N GLY A 107 -6.78 -5.82 12.67
CA GLY A 107 -7.68 -6.43 11.71
C GLY A 107 -8.14 -7.82 12.06
N ASN A 108 -9.34 -8.14 11.59
CA ASN A 108 -9.93 -9.46 11.63
C ASN A 108 -9.89 -10.06 10.22
N PHE A 109 -9.37 -11.26 10.13
CA PHE A 109 -9.24 -12.03 8.89
C PHE A 109 -10.03 -13.32 9.04
N ARG A 110 -10.75 -13.72 8.01
CA ARG A 110 -11.52 -14.98 7.97
C ARG A 110 -11.45 -15.58 6.58
N GLY A 111 -11.61 -16.89 6.50
CA GLY A 111 -11.64 -17.64 5.26
C GLY A 111 -11.79 -19.13 5.56
N THR A 112 -12.12 -19.91 4.54
CA THR A 112 -12.15 -21.37 4.62
C THR A 112 -10.82 -21.91 4.11
N VAL A 113 -10.11 -22.63 4.97
CA VAL A 113 -8.79 -23.23 4.68
C VAL A 113 -8.95 -24.74 4.76
N ALA A 114 -8.74 -25.47 3.65
CA ALA A 114 -8.91 -26.91 3.59
C ALA A 114 -10.26 -27.36 4.22
N ASP A 115 -11.37 -26.74 3.78
CA ASP A 115 -12.74 -26.97 4.21
C ASP A 115 -13.06 -26.59 5.68
N ALA A 116 -12.12 -26.00 6.41
CA ALA A 116 -12.35 -25.52 7.77
C ALA A 116 -12.41 -23.99 7.84
N GLU A 117 -13.48 -23.42 8.43
CA GLU A 117 -13.54 -21.97 8.70
C GLU A 117 -12.42 -21.57 9.65
N THR A 118 -11.61 -20.61 9.25
CA THR A 118 -10.47 -20.12 10.01
C THR A 118 -10.60 -18.60 10.21
N ARG A 119 -10.32 -18.16 11.43
CA ARG A 119 -10.32 -16.73 11.82
C ARG A 119 -9.00 -16.37 12.45
N ALA A 120 -8.49 -15.19 12.13
CA ALA A 120 -7.28 -14.64 12.74
C ALA A 120 -7.46 -13.17 13.05
N TYR A 121 -7.05 -12.76 14.25
CA TYR A 121 -6.90 -11.36 14.62
C TYR A 121 -5.42 -11.00 14.61
N ARG A 122 -5.11 -9.80 14.09
CA ARG A 122 -3.77 -9.22 14.12
C ARG A 122 -3.83 -7.76 14.52
N SER A 123 -2.82 -7.33 15.27
CA SER A 123 -2.61 -5.91 15.58
C SER A 123 -1.12 -5.64 15.66
N GLY A 124 -0.70 -4.42 15.31
CA GLY A 124 0.70 -4.03 15.42
C GLY A 124 1.10 -2.89 14.49
N LEU A 125 2.36 -2.53 14.57
CA LEU A 125 2.96 -1.53 13.68
C LEU A 125 3.07 -2.10 12.26
N LEU A 126 2.61 -1.32 11.28
CA LEU A 126 2.98 -1.51 9.88
C LEU A 126 4.36 -0.90 9.65
N PRO A 127 5.04 -1.21 8.53
CA PRO A 127 6.31 -0.58 8.21
C PRO A 127 6.22 0.95 8.18
N VAL A 128 7.16 1.63 8.80
CA VAL A 128 7.34 3.08 8.65
C VAL A 128 7.56 3.39 7.17
N THR A 129 7.03 4.52 6.71
CA THR A 129 7.20 4.93 5.32
C THR A 129 7.85 6.30 5.28
N PHE A 130 8.87 6.45 4.43
CA PHE A 130 9.50 7.72 4.11
C PHE A 130 9.28 8.05 2.64
N ARG A 131 8.99 9.31 2.33
CA ARG A 131 8.96 9.82 0.96
C ARG A 131 9.78 11.09 0.87
N PHE A 132 10.77 11.07 0.01
CA PHE A 132 11.51 12.22 -0.45
C PHE A 132 11.00 12.63 -1.83
N SER A 133 10.71 13.92 -2.04
CA SER A 133 10.21 14.43 -3.32
C SER A 133 10.93 15.70 -3.70
N VAL A 134 11.14 15.93 -5.00
CA VAL A 134 11.70 17.16 -5.55
C VAL A 134 10.95 17.56 -6.81
N ASN A 135 10.66 18.84 -6.96
CA ASN A 135 10.03 19.40 -8.15
C ASN A 135 11.11 19.81 -9.16
N LEU A 136 11.30 19.00 -10.19
CA LEU A 136 12.34 19.17 -11.21
C LEU A 136 12.06 20.37 -12.14
N ILE A 137 10.79 20.52 -12.55
CA ILE A 137 10.32 21.59 -13.46
C ILE A 137 9.09 22.25 -12.85
N GLY A 138 8.98 23.57 -12.98
CA GLY A 138 7.79 24.34 -12.58
C GLY A 138 7.62 24.53 -11.07
N GLY A 139 8.56 24.03 -10.27
CA GLY A 139 8.51 24.06 -8.81
C GLY A 139 9.70 24.78 -8.19
N PRO A 140 9.83 26.11 -8.35
CA PRO A 140 10.89 26.86 -7.69
C PRO A 140 10.71 26.84 -6.17
N SER A 141 11.82 26.94 -5.48
CA SER A 141 11.83 27.17 -4.03
C SER A 141 11.38 28.59 -3.74
N MET A 142 10.34 28.77 -2.94
CA MET A 142 9.70 30.08 -2.73
C MET A 142 9.46 30.34 -1.24
N SER A 143 9.66 31.60 -0.85
CA SER A 143 9.15 32.14 0.41
C SER A 143 7.61 32.16 0.41
N VAL A 144 7.00 32.40 1.56
CA VAL A 144 5.54 32.51 1.69
C VAL A 144 4.97 33.64 0.82
N ASP A 145 5.68 34.79 0.74
CA ASP A 145 5.21 35.96 -0.01
C ASP A 145 5.32 35.76 -1.53
N GLU A 146 6.37 35.09 -1.99
CA GLU A 146 6.53 34.70 -3.39
C GLU A 146 5.46 33.67 -3.77
N PHE A 147 5.21 32.68 -2.91
CA PHE A 147 4.19 31.65 -3.14
C PHE A 147 2.78 32.22 -3.26
N ARG A 148 2.44 33.27 -2.53
CA ARG A 148 1.12 33.94 -2.63
C ARG A 148 0.88 34.54 -4.01
N LYS A 149 1.94 34.99 -4.68
CA LYS A 149 1.90 35.58 -6.03
C LYS A 149 2.03 34.53 -7.14
N TRP A 150 2.61 33.38 -6.80
CA TRP A 150 2.85 32.31 -7.77
C TRP A 150 1.56 31.58 -8.15
N ARG A 151 1.51 31.13 -9.40
CA ARG A 151 0.39 30.31 -9.91
C ARG A 151 0.96 29.09 -10.58
N GLN A 152 0.51 27.93 -10.14
CA GLN A 152 0.88 26.65 -10.75
C GLN A 152 0.47 26.62 -12.22
N LYS A 153 1.40 26.23 -13.09
CA LYS A 153 1.14 25.89 -14.49
C LYS A 153 1.39 24.40 -14.67
N THR A 154 2.63 24.04 -14.94
CA THR A 154 3.07 22.66 -15.10
C THR A 154 4.15 22.37 -14.08
N ILE A 155 4.06 21.20 -13.44
CA ILE A 155 5.07 20.68 -12.53
C ILE A 155 5.47 19.30 -13.03
N LEU A 156 6.78 19.05 -13.09
CA LEU A 156 7.35 17.70 -13.18
C LEU A 156 8.15 17.47 -11.91
N GLY A 157 7.83 16.45 -11.18
CA GLY A 157 8.50 16.07 -9.95
C GLY A 157 9.00 14.65 -9.99
N ALA A 158 9.94 14.35 -9.12
CA ALA A 158 10.41 13.00 -8.84
C ALA A 158 10.31 12.72 -7.35
N SER A 159 10.07 11.48 -6.98
CA SER A 159 10.12 11.05 -5.59
C SER A 159 10.71 9.66 -5.44
N LEU A 160 11.21 9.38 -4.25
CA LEU A 160 11.60 8.07 -3.79
C LEU A 160 10.83 7.77 -2.50
N LYS A 161 10.00 6.73 -2.51
CA LYS A 161 9.35 6.19 -1.32
C LYS A 161 10.18 5.01 -0.82
N LEU A 162 10.47 5.00 0.48
CA LEU A 162 11.23 3.96 1.18
C LEU A 162 10.34 3.34 2.25
N VAL A 163 10.31 2.03 2.31
CA VAL A 163 9.57 1.26 3.31
C VAL A 163 10.55 0.25 3.93
N PRO A 164 11.22 0.59 5.04
CA PRO A 164 12.12 -0.33 5.72
C PRO A 164 11.37 -1.48 6.42
N ALA A 165 12.08 -2.53 6.74
CA ALA A 165 11.56 -3.72 7.41
C ALA A 165 11.29 -3.48 8.93
N THR A 166 10.50 -2.46 9.27
CA THR A 166 10.22 -2.01 10.65
C THR A 166 8.87 -2.44 11.17
N GLY A 167 8.01 -3.00 10.34
CA GLY A 167 6.68 -3.48 10.74
C GLY A 167 6.78 -4.72 11.63
N GLN A 168 5.73 -4.92 12.44
CA GLN A 168 5.64 -6.11 13.28
C GLN A 168 5.51 -7.38 12.44
N TYR A 169 6.45 -8.29 12.63
CA TYR A 169 6.56 -9.53 11.87
C TYR A 169 6.83 -10.72 12.80
N ASP A 170 6.09 -11.80 12.59
CA ASP A 170 6.24 -13.08 13.28
C ASP A 170 6.35 -14.20 12.23
N PRO A 171 7.54 -14.83 12.08
CA PRO A 171 7.75 -15.87 11.07
C PRO A 171 6.97 -17.17 11.32
N THR A 172 6.30 -17.33 12.47
CA THR A 172 5.39 -18.44 12.71
C THR A 172 3.99 -18.18 12.20
N LYS A 173 3.66 -16.92 11.91
CA LYS A 173 2.32 -16.48 11.49
C LYS A 173 2.31 -16.20 10.02
N LEU A 174 1.21 -16.56 9.45
CA LEU A 174 0.94 -16.41 8.04
C LEU A 174 0.55 -14.97 7.68
N ILE A 175 -0.26 -14.32 8.51
CA ILE A 175 -0.73 -12.96 8.33
C ILE A 175 0.06 -12.06 9.28
N ASN A 176 0.80 -11.12 8.71
CA ASN A 176 1.59 -10.12 9.39
C ASN A 176 1.27 -8.72 8.87
N PHE A 177 1.44 -7.68 9.69
CA PHE A 177 1.41 -6.29 9.26
C PHE A 177 2.75 -5.79 8.72
N GLY A 178 3.86 -6.39 9.15
CA GLY A 178 5.19 -6.19 8.58
C GLY A 178 5.51 -7.22 7.51
N THR A 179 6.31 -6.84 6.53
CA THR A 179 6.74 -7.71 5.43
C THR A 179 8.14 -8.31 5.63
N ASN A 180 8.83 -7.85 6.67
CA ASN A 180 10.22 -8.23 6.98
C ASN A 180 11.18 -8.08 5.80
N ARG A 181 10.95 -7.06 4.96
CA ARG A 181 11.79 -6.71 3.82
C ARG A 181 11.73 -5.21 3.54
N TRP A 182 12.68 -4.71 2.83
CA TRP A 182 12.68 -3.35 2.32
C TRP A 182 11.88 -3.25 1.02
N ALA A 183 11.22 -2.12 0.82
CA ALA A 183 10.61 -1.78 -0.45
C ALA A 183 10.98 -0.34 -0.86
N PHE A 184 11.12 -0.12 -2.18
CA PHE A 184 11.54 1.15 -2.78
C PHE A 184 10.63 1.47 -3.95
N LYS A 185 10.11 2.71 -4.02
CA LYS A 185 9.34 3.18 -5.18
C LYS A 185 9.92 4.48 -5.70
N PRO A 186 10.82 4.46 -6.69
CA PRO A 186 11.05 5.63 -7.53
C PRO A 186 9.79 5.95 -8.34
N GLU A 187 9.47 7.23 -8.45
CA GLU A 187 8.26 7.71 -9.11
C GLU A 187 8.51 9.05 -9.79
N LEU A 188 7.97 9.24 -10.98
CA LEU A 188 7.87 10.52 -11.67
C LEU A 188 6.41 10.99 -11.64
N GLY A 189 6.22 12.28 -11.40
CA GLY A 189 4.90 12.89 -11.33
C GLY A 189 4.81 14.12 -12.22
N TYR A 190 3.75 14.16 -13.01
CA TYR A 190 3.34 15.30 -13.80
C TYR A 190 2.07 15.90 -13.21
N SER A 191 2.02 17.23 -13.09
CA SER A 191 0.85 17.97 -12.64
C SER A 191 0.65 19.20 -13.49
N ARG A 192 -0.58 19.45 -13.95
CA ARG A 192 -0.91 20.63 -14.73
C ARG A 192 -2.23 21.24 -14.27
N ARG A 193 -2.23 22.58 -14.14
CA ARG A 193 -3.40 23.36 -13.79
C ARG A 193 -3.97 24.08 -15.01
N TRP A 194 -5.31 24.04 -15.14
CA TRP A 194 -6.12 24.85 -16.05
C TRP A 194 -7.27 25.51 -15.27
N GLY A 195 -7.11 26.76 -14.94
CA GLY A 195 -8.08 27.45 -14.09
C GLY A 195 -8.26 26.77 -12.75
N HIS A 196 -9.44 26.25 -12.49
CA HIS A 196 -9.79 25.50 -11.28
C HIS A 196 -9.44 24.01 -11.36
N TRP A 197 -9.17 23.48 -12.54
CA TRP A 197 -8.85 22.08 -12.74
C TRP A 197 -7.36 21.81 -12.58
N ILE A 198 -7.05 20.68 -11.96
CA ILE A 198 -5.69 20.12 -11.91
C ILE A 198 -5.76 18.66 -12.35
N VAL A 199 -4.90 18.31 -13.31
CA VAL A 199 -4.67 16.94 -13.73
C VAL A 199 -3.30 16.52 -13.22
N ASP A 200 -3.26 15.40 -12.51
CA ASP A 200 -2.03 14.74 -12.06
C ASP A 200 -1.91 13.37 -12.73
N ALA A 201 -0.70 13.00 -13.12
CA ALA A 201 -0.36 11.68 -13.63
C ALA A 201 0.99 11.25 -13.04
N TYR A 202 1.03 10.09 -12.39
CA TYR A 202 2.24 9.56 -11.76
C TYR A 202 2.57 8.19 -12.31
N GLY A 203 3.85 7.91 -12.50
CA GLY A 203 4.34 6.62 -12.92
C GLY A 203 5.55 6.20 -12.10
N GLY A 204 5.55 4.98 -11.60
CA GLY A 204 6.61 4.46 -10.77
C GLY A 204 6.68 2.94 -10.77
N ALA A 205 7.68 2.42 -10.09
CA ALA A 205 7.84 0.98 -9.91
C ALA A 205 8.31 0.66 -8.49
N TRP A 206 7.73 -0.37 -7.91
CA TRP A 206 8.14 -0.93 -6.63
C TRP A 206 9.20 -2.01 -6.83
N PHE A 207 10.23 -1.94 -6.02
CA PHE A 207 11.29 -2.93 -5.91
C PHE A 207 11.36 -3.43 -4.47
N PHE A 208 11.66 -4.69 -4.28
CA PHE A 208 11.63 -5.35 -2.98
C PHE A 208 12.92 -6.12 -2.72
N THR A 209 13.39 -6.11 -1.48
CA THR A 209 14.40 -7.08 -1.05
C THR A 209 13.73 -8.41 -0.69
N THR A 210 14.52 -9.47 -0.60
CA THR A 210 14.02 -10.78 -0.18
C THR A 210 13.73 -10.78 1.33
N ASN A 211 12.59 -11.36 1.73
CA ASN A 211 12.34 -11.76 3.11
C ASN A 211 12.99 -13.15 3.32
N SER A 212 14.10 -13.19 4.03
CA SER A 212 14.86 -14.43 4.31
C SER A 212 14.36 -15.23 5.51
N ASN A 213 13.35 -14.72 6.21
CA ASN A 213 12.72 -15.37 7.36
C ASN A 213 11.22 -15.63 7.13
N PHE A 214 10.87 -15.81 5.85
CA PHE A 214 9.49 -15.96 5.46
C PHE A 214 8.93 -17.29 5.97
N PHE A 215 7.97 -17.24 6.91
CA PHE A 215 7.28 -18.40 7.44
C PHE A 215 8.23 -19.52 7.97
N SER A 216 9.48 -19.18 8.19
CA SER A 216 10.61 -20.11 8.45
C SER A 216 10.49 -20.89 9.75
N ARG A 217 9.65 -20.45 10.68
CA ARG A 217 9.39 -21.10 11.97
C ARG A 217 8.02 -21.76 12.03
N ASN A 218 7.36 -21.96 10.91
CA ASN A 218 6.06 -22.60 10.90
C ASN A 218 6.18 -24.12 10.94
N GLN A 219 5.51 -24.74 11.91
CA GLN A 219 5.53 -26.20 12.09
C GLN A 219 4.72 -26.94 11.01
N HIS A 220 3.76 -26.27 10.39
CA HIS A 220 2.90 -26.88 9.35
C HIS A 220 3.55 -26.84 7.97
N SER A 221 4.62 -26.07 7.81
CA SER A 221 5.27 -25.81 6.53
C SER A 221 6.79 -25.80 6.64
N PRO A 222 7.40 -26.86 7.18
CA PRO A 222 8.84 -26.91 7.30
C PRO A 222 9.49 -26.84 5.91
N GLY A 223 10.51 -25.98 5.78
CA GLY A 223 11.30 -25.86 4.57
C GLY A 223 11.02 -24.62 3.72
N ILE A 224 9.97 -23.84 3.98
CA ILE A 224 9.79 -22.51 3.35
C ILE A 224 10.49 -21.48 4.22
N ASN A 225 11.52 -20.83 3.67
CA ASN A 225 12.35 -19.89 4.41
C ASN A 225 12.48 -18.53 3.75
N THR A 226 12.32 -18.44 2.44
CA THR A 226 12.54 -17.18 1.71
C THR A 226 11.36 -16.84 0.82
N GLN A 227 11.08 -15.53 0.74
CA GLN A 227 10.14 -14.97 -0.23
C GLN A 227 10.79 -13.79 -0.93
N SER A 228 10.73 -13.80 -2.25
CA SER A 228 11.05 -12.66 -3.09
C SER A 228 9.85 -12.26 -3.93
N GLN A 229 9.89 -11.05 -4.50
CA GLN A 229 8.83 -10.53 -5.35
C GLN A 229 9.44 -9.75 -6.51
N SER A 230 8.95 -10.00 -7.70
CA SER A 230 9.29 -9.24 -8.90
C SER A 230 8.81 -7.79 -8.78
N PRO A 231 9.39 -6.84 -9.50
CA PRO A 231 8.93 -5.47 -9.49
C PRO A 231 7.45 -5.31 -9.85
N ILE A 232 6.80 -4.28 -9.25
CA ILE A 232 5.42 -3.89 -9.56
C ILE A 232 5.45 -2.51 -10.21
N GLY A 233 5.03 -2.41 -11.47
CA GLY A 233 4.75 -1.13 -12.12
C GLY A 233 3.46 -0.51 -11.60
N SER A 234 3.41 0.81 -11.44
CA SER A 234 2.22 1.54 -11.00
C SER A 234 2.02 2.83 -11.77
N PHE A 235 0.76 3.11 -12.11
CA PHE A 235 0.32 4.38 -12.67
C PHE A 235 -0.81 4.93 -11.81
N GLU A 236 -0.79 6.23 -11.56
CA GLU A 236 -1.84 6.96 -10.86
C GLU A 236 -2.30 8.14 -11.70
N GLY A 237 -3.59 8.41 -11.72
CA GLY A 237 -4.20 9.54 -12.40
C GLY A 237 -5.22 10.22 -11.51
N HIS A 238 -5.20 11.57 -11.47
CA HIS A 238 -6.13 12.32 -10.64
C HIS A 238 -6.65 13.53 -11.41
N LEU A 239 -7.95 13.79 -11.27
CA LEU A 239 -8.61 14.97 -11.78
C LEU A 239 -9.22 15.73 -10.61
N SER A 240 -8.62 16.84 -10.25
CA SER A 240 -9.04 17.66 -9.11
C SER A 240 -9.69 18.97 -9.56
N TYR A 241 -10.69 19.45 -8.81
CA TYR A 241 -11.32 20.75 -8.99
C TYR A 241 -11.23 21.59 -7.72
N ASP A 242 -10.69 22.80 -7.82
CA ASP A 242 -10.62 23.78 -6.72
C ASP A 242 -11.87 24.66 -6.69
N PHE A 243 -12.73 24.49 -5.70
CA PHE A 243 -13.87 25.39 -5.43
C PHE A 243 -13.39 26.72 -4.83
N LYS A 244 -12.45 26.62 -3.88
CA LYS A 244 -11.80 27.72 -3.18
C LYS A 244 -10.39 27.28 -2.79
N PRO A 245 -9.50 28.19 -2.37
CA PRO A 245 -8.22 27.79 -1.80
C PRO A 245 -8.37 26.74 -0.69
N ARG A 246 -7.70 25.60 -0.84
CA ARG A 246 -7.71 24.44 0.07
C ARG A 246 -9.04 23.64 0.11
N LEU A 247 -10.11 24.11 -0.55
CA LEU A 247 -11.35 23.36 -0.73
C LEU A 247 -11.38 22.77 -2.14
N TRP A 248 -11.20 21.48 -2.24
CA TRP A 248 -11.15 20.79 -3.53
C TRP A 248 -11.69 19.36 -3.44
N LEU A 249 -12.10 18.84 -4.60
CA LEU A 249 -12.52 17.47 -4.82
C LEU A 249 -11.62 16.86 -5.91
N SER A 250 -11.31 15.58 -5.79
CA SER A 250 -10.56 14.82 -6.79
C SER A 250 -11.26 13.50 -7.10
N LEU A 251 -11.31 13.17 -8.39
CA LEU A 251 -11.54 11.82 -8.88
C LEU A 251 -10.18 11.19 -9.09
N ASP A 252 -10.00 9.99 -8.52
CA ASP A 252 -8.72 9.32 -8.41
C ASP A 252 -8.78 7.94 -9.04
N GLY A 253 -7.69 7.52 -9.69
CA GLY A 253 -7.54 6.18 -10.23
C GLY A 253 -6.10 5.73 -10.19
N ASN A 254 -5.89 4.43 -10.00
CA ASN A 254 -4.58 3.81 -10.18
C ASN A 254 -4.70 2.46 -10.88
N TYR A 255 -3.57 2.05 -11.46
CA TYR A 255 -3.35 0.75 -12.05
C TYR A 255 -1.97 0.25 -11.68
N TRP A 256 -1.87 -1.00 -11.27
CA TRP A 256 -0.57 -1.64 -10.99
C TRP A 256 -0.51 -3.04 -11.56
N PHE A 257 0.69 -3.47 -11.96
CA PHE A 257 0.92 -4.73 -12.65
C PHE A 257 2.29 -5.32 -12.33
N GLY A 258 2.42 -6.64 -12.45
CA GLY A 258 3.64 -7.38 -12.14
C GLY A 258 3.62 -8.01 -10.76
N GLY A 259 4.76 -8.13 -10.10
CA GLY A 259 4.84 -8.55 -8.71
C GLY A 259 4.66 -10.05 -8.48
N ALA A 260 5.00 -10.90 -9.45
CA ALA A 260 5.06 -12.34 -9.22
C ALA A 260 5.93 -12.65 -8.00
N THR A 261 5.48 -13.52 -7.12
CA THR A 261 6.25 -13.94 -5.94
C THR A 261 6.96 -15.25 -6.18
N SER A 262 8.06 -15.44 -5.46
CA SER A 262 8.80 -16.70 -5.47
C SER A 262 9.05 -17.15 -4.03
N LEU A 263 8.86 -18.43 -3.77
CA LEU A 263 9.14 -19.07 -2.49
C LEU A 263 10.33 -20.01 -2.65
N ASN A 264 11.39 -19.84 -1.85
CA ASN A 264 12.64 -20.58 -1.96
C ASN A 264 13.19 -20.61 -3.41
N GLY A 265 13.06 -19.49 -4.15
CA GLY A 265 13.49 -19.37 -5.54
C GLY A 265 12.52 -19.95 -6.59
N VAL A 266 11.46 -20.64 -6.18
CA VAL A 266 10.44 -21.16 -7.11
C VAL A 266 9.38 -20.07 -7.34
N SER A 267 9.26 -19.60 -8.58
CA SER A 267 8.31 -18.54 -8.97
C SER A 267 6.89 -19.10 -9.06
N ASN A 268 5.92 -18.31 -8.59
CA ASN A 268 4.50 -18.58 -8.77
C ASN A 268 3.88 -17.50 -9.70
N PRO A 269 3.71 -17.80 -11.00
CA PRO A 269 3.09 -16.87 -11.96
C PRO A 269 1.64 -16.51 -11.63
N GLY A 270 0.92 -17.37 -10.90
CA GLY A 270 -0.46 -17.12 -10.46
C GLY A 270 -0.60 -15.92 -9.51
N THR A 271 0.52 -15.44 -8.95
CA THR A 271 0.55 -14.29 -8.05
C THR A 271 0.76 -12.94 -8.75
N VAL A 272 0.86 -12.94 -10.09
CA VAL A 272 0.98 -11.72 -10.89
C VAL A 272 -0.24 -10.83 -10.67
N GLN A 273 0.02 -9.57 -10.38
CA GLN A 273 -1.01 -8.56 -10.20
C GLN A 273 -1.33 -7.87 -11.52
N ARG A 274 -2.60 -7.61 -11.75
CA ARG A 274 -3.16 -6.71 -12.77
C ARG A 274 -4.41 -6.12 -12.14
N ASN A 275 -4.23 -5.00 -11.47
CA ASN A 275 -5.28 -4.47 -10.59
C ASN A 275 -5.47 -2.98 -10.84
N SER A 276 -6.67 -2.51 -10.62
CA SER A 276 -7.00 -1.09 -10.64
C SER A 276 -7.94 -0.73 -9.50
N ARG A 277 -7.89 0.52 -9.10
CA ARG A 277 -8.72 1.11 -8.07
C ARG A 277 -9.19 2.48 -8.52
N VAL A 278 -10.40 2.83 -8.14
CA VAL A 278 -10.97 4.17 -8.33
C VAL A 278 -11.34 4.76 -6.98
N GLY A 279 -11.35 6.08 -6.88
CA GLY A 279 -11.66 6.75 -5.64
C GLY A 279 -12.06 8.21 -5.81
N LEU A 280 -12.49 8.78 -4.69
CA LEU A 280 -12.82 10.18 -4.54
C LEU A 280 -12.10 10.71 -3.31
N THR A 281 -11.51 11.91 -3.42
CA THR A 281 -10.87 12.59 -2.31
C THR A 281 -11.36 14.02 -2.21
N ALA A 282 -11.82 14.44 -1.03
CA ALA A 282 -12.22 15.80 -0.73
C ALA A 282 -11.31 16.39 0.34
N SER A 283 -10.89 17.64 0.16
CA SER A 283 -10.16 18.41 1.18
C SER A 283 -10.98 19.62 1.58
N ILE A 284 -11.15 19.79 2.89
CA ILE A 284 -12.01 20.82 3.49
C ILE A 284 -11.15 21.63 4.47
N PRO A 285 -10.96 22.95 4.25
CA PRO A 285 -10.28 23.81 5.21
C PRO A 285 -11.17 24.06 6.43
N VAL A 286 -10.67 23.77 7.62
CA VAL A 286 -11.35 24.03 8.89
C VAL A 286 -10.93 25.37 9.48
N SER A 287 -9.63 25.71 9.35
CA SER A 287 -9.07 27.00 9.77
C SER A 287 -7.89 27.38 8.88
N LYS A 288 -7.20 28.48 9.22
CA LYS A 288 -5.98 28.91 8.51
C LYS A 288 -4.88 27.83 8.53
N HIS A 289 -4.81 27.05 9.60
CA HIS A 289 -3.78 26.03 9.81
C HIS A 289 -4.30 24.60 9.73
N GLN A 290 -5.62 24.37 9.69
CA GLN A 290 -6.22 23.07 9.78
C GLN A 290 -7.03 22.73 8.53
N SER A 291 -7.01 21.46 8.15
CA SER A 291 -7.87 20.89 7.13
C SER A 291 -8.25 19.45 7.47
N VAL A 292 -9.38 19.03 6.97
CA VAL A 292 -9.81 17.63 6.99
C VAL A 292 -9.84 17.13 5.55
N LYS A 293 -9.30 15.94 5.34
CA LYS A 293 -9.40 15.23 4.07
C LYS A 293 -10.22 13.96 4.28
N LEU A 294 -11.20 13.77 3.41
CA LEU A 294 -12.03 12.57 3.34
C LEU A 294 -11.71 11.85 2.04
N SER A 295 -11.56 10.55 2.09
CA SER A 295 -11.39 9.75 0.88
C SER A 295 -12.17 8.44 0.95
N TYR A 296 -12.65 8.03 -0.21
CA TYR A 296 -13.26 6.74 -0.46
C TYR A 296 -12.60 6.13 -1.70
N SER A 297 -12.32 4.84 -1.65
CA SER A 297 -11.86 4.12 -2.84
C SER A 297 -12.30 2.67 -2.84
N ASP A 298 -12.38 2.10 -4.04
CA ASP A 298 -12.80 0.72 -4.27
C ASP A 298 -11.97 0.08 -5.38
N GLY A 299 -11.87 -1.25 -5.33
CA GLY A 299 -11.28 -2.04 -6.42
C GLY A 299 -12.16 -1.99 -7.66
N ALA A 300 -11.65 -1.45 -8.77
CA ALA A 300 -12.35 -1.45 -10.05
C ALA A 300 -12.14 -2.77 -10.80
N TYR A 301 -10.93 -3.30 -10.74
CA TYR A 301 -10.57 -4.62 -11.25
C TYR A 301 -9.44 -5.19 -10.40
N VAL A 302 -9.59 -6.40 -9.89
CA VAL A 302 -8.57 -7.07 -9.07
C VAL A 302 -8.42 -8.52 -9.53
N LEU A 303 -7.31 -8.81 -10.19
CA LEU A 303 -6.98 -10.17 -10.63
C LEU A 303 -6.48 -11.02 -9.46
N TYR A 304 -5.57 -10.46 -8.66
CA TYR A 304 -4.94 -11.14 -7.54
C TYR A 304 -4.74 -10.17 -6.41
N GLY A 305 -5.23 -10.53 -5.21
CA GLY A 305 -4.99 -9.72 -4.07
C GLY A 305 -6.20 -9.21 -3.33
N GLY A 306 -6.05 -8.06 -2.67
CA GLY A 306 -7.12 -7.45 -1.91
C GLY A 306 -8.09 -6.69 -2.82
N ASN A 307 -9.36 -7.08 -2.79
CA ASN A 307 -10.47 -6.33 -3.34
C ASN A 307 -11.31 -5.81 -2.18
N TYR A 308 -11.17 -4.52 -1.86
CA TYR A 308 -11.75 -3.92 -0.66
C TYR A 308 -12.20 -2.47 -0.90
N HIS A 309 -13.18 -2.06 -0.11
CA HIS A 309 -13.52 -0.66 0.09
C HIS A 309 -12.57 -0.04 1.10
N ASN A 310 -12.16 1.19 0.86
CA ASN A 310 -11.40 1.99 1.84
C ASN A 310 -12.14 3.30 2.09
N ILE A 311 -12.36 3.62 3.36
CA ILE A 311 -12.84 4.92 3.82
C ILE A 311 -11.77 5.50 4.73
N SER A 312 -11.35 6.74 4.46
CA SER A 312 -10.34 7.40 5.28
C SER A 312 -10.77 8.82 5.65
N ILE A 313 -10.40 9.21 6.88
CA ILE A 313 -10.47 10.57 7.36
C ILE A 313 -9.09 10.98 7.86
N ALA A 314 -8.61 12.14 7.42
CA ALA A 314 -7.33 12.70 7.85
C ALA A 314 -7.51 14.12 8.34
N TRP A 315 -7.06 14.40 9.55
CA TRP A 315 -6.94 15.74 10.09
C TRP A 315 -5.49 16.19 9.97
N GLN A 316 -5.27 17.39 9.42
CA GLN A 316 -3.96 17.97 9.21
C GLN A 316 -3.85 19.32 9.89
N TYR A 317 -2.75 19.54 10.63
CA TYR A 317 -2.32 20.83 11.12
C TYR A 317 -1.03 21.25 10.41
N SER A 318 -0.98 22.49 9.88
CA SER A 318 0.16 23.00 9.12
C SER A 318 0.60 24.38 9.60
N TRP A 319 1.91 24.61 9.56
CA TRP A 319 2.52 25.88 9.95
C TRP A 319 3.79 26.16 9.13
N PHE A 320 4.24 27.41 9.14
CA PHE A 320 5.51 27.79 8.55
C PHE A 320 6.58 27.90 9.64
N GLY A 321 7.73 27.28 9.42
CA GLY A 321 8.92 27.48 10.23
C GLY A 321 9.47 28.90 10.04
N ARG A 322 10.29 29.37 10.99
CA ARG A 322 11.02 30.62 10.82
C ARG A 322 12.06 30.40 9.71
N PRO A 323 12.22 31.36 8.77
CA PRO A 323 13.38 31.35 7.90
C PRO A 323 14.65 31.54 8.77
N ASN A 324 15.66 30.68 8.54
CA ASN A 324 17.01 30.89 9.12
C ASN A 324 17.69 32.04 8.44
#